data_a4c6a348318d0d70543680275bff5145
#
_entry.id   a4c6a348318d0d70543680275bff5145
#
_cell.length_a   1.000
_cell.length_b   1.000
_cell.length_c   1.000
_cell.angle_alpha   90.00
_cell.angle_beta   90.00
_cell.angle_gamma   90.00
#
_symmetry.space_group_name_H-M   'P 1'
#
loop_
_entity.id
_entity.type
_entity.pdbx_description
1 polymer ?
#
loop_
_entity_poly.entity_id
_entity_poly.type
_entity_poly.pdbx_seq_one_letter_code
_entity_poly.pdbx_strand_id
1 'polypeptide(L)'
;MRRNFLYLLASAAVLSLASCTTTKFVPDGSYLLDEVKIRTDQKNIRPSSLRMYVRQNPNAKWFSLIKTQLYVYNLSGRDSTKWGNKFLRRIGDAPVIYSEDEAQRSEEEITKAVHNMGYMAATVKRSTKVKKKKIKVYYDVTAGKPYVVQSIKYDIYDPKIAALLKQDSARSLLKEGMYFDVNVLDADRQRITNKLLRNGYYKFNKDYIGYTADTVRNTYNVDLTQHLQMYKAHANDSARAHRQYWINKINFITDYDVLQSSAMSSVDINDSVHYKGYPIYYKDKLYLRPKVLTDNLRFASGDLYNERDVQQTYSSFGRLS
;
A
#
# COMPACT_ATOMS: atom_id res chain seq x y z
N MET A 1 25.29 -34.84 -39.55
CA MET A 1 26.21 -33.70 -39.33
C MET A 1 25.51 -32.44 -38.76
N ARG A 2 24.39 -31.92 -39.31
CA ARG A 2 23.73 -30.70 -38.84
C ARG A 2 23.28 -30.75 -37.35
N ARG A 3 22.80 -31.89 -36.88
CA ARG A 3 22.30 -32.06 -35.50
C ARG A 3 23.42 -31.99 -34.45
N ASN A 4 24.58 -32.57 -34.74
CA ASN A 4 25.74 -32.53 -33.86
C ASN A 4 26.41 -31.15 -33.84
N PHE A 5 26.32 -30.40 -34.95
CA PHE A 5 26.78 -29.01 -35.03
C PHE A 5 25.90 -28.06 -34.19
N LEU A 6 24.57 -28.29 -34.17
CA LEU A 6 23.64 -27.57 -33.31
C LEU A 6 23.90 -27.83 -31.83
N TYR A 7 24.22 -29.06 -31.44
CA TYR A 7 24.60 -29.37 -30.03
C TYR A 7 25.94 -28.77 -29.64
N LEU A 8 26.90 -28.73 -30.56
CA LEU A 8 28.19 -28.05 -30.36
C LEU A 8 28.03 -26.55 -30.22
N LEU A 9 27.19 -25.92 -31.03
CA LEU A 9 26.83 -24.49 -30.89
C LEU A 9 26.08 -24.21 -29.61
N ALA A 10 25.14 -25.05 -29.22
CA ALA A 10 24.40 -24.91 -27.97
C ALA A 10 25.31 -25.11 -26.74
N SER A 11 26.22 -26.08 -26.75
CA SER A 11 27.20 -26.31 -25.69
C SER A 11 28.23 -25.18 -25.59
N ALA A 12 28.70 -24.66 -26.73
CA ALA A 12 29.62 -23.49 -26.76
C ALA A 12 28.94 -22.22 -26.25
N ALA A 13 27.63 -22.00 -26.56
CA ALA A 13 26.84 -20.93 -26.04
C ALA A 13 26.62 -21.04 -24.51
N VAL A 14 26.39 -22.25 -24.00
CA VAL A 14 26.25 -22.51 -22.55
C VAL A 14 27.59 -22.29 -21.81
N LEU A 15 28.69 -22.73 -22.42
CA LEU A 15 30.05 -22.54 -21.85
C LEU A 15 30.48 -21.05 -21.85
N SER A 16 30.12 -20.31 -22.90
CA SER A 16 30.40 -18.85 -22.93
C SER A 16 29.61 -18.04 -21.90
N LEU A 17 28.41 -18.48 -21.53
CA LEU A 17 27.60 -17.88 -20.45
C LEU A 17 28.22 -18.12 -19.06
N ALA A 18 28.96 -19.21 -18.85
CA ALA A 18 29.65 -19.52 -17.60
C ALA A 18 30.86 -18.58 -17.32
N SER A 19 31.43 -17.95 -18.35
CA SER A 19 32.56 -17.02 -18.23
C SER A 19 32.17 -15.59 -17.86
N CYS A 20 30.91 -15.19 -18.01
CA CYS A 20 30.45 -13.86 -17.62
C CYS A 20 30.27 -13.76 -16.11
N THR A 21 31.19 -13.10 -15.43
CA THR A 21 31.10 -12.85 -13.99
C THR A 21 29.99 -11.82 -13.71
N THR A 22 29.00 -12.19 -12.92
CA THR A 22 27.87 -11.28 -12.48
C THR A 22 28.37 -10.07 -11.68
N THR A 23 29.66 -9.98 -11.42
CA THR A 23 30.30 -8.93 -10.59
C THR A 23 31.19 -7.99 -11.41
N LYS A 24 31.08 -7.98 -12.76
CA LYS A 24 31.92 -7.16 -13.66
C LYS A 24 31.83 -5.65 -13.37
N PHE A 25 30.64 -5.17 -13.03
CA PHE A 25 30.36 -3.76 -12.75
C PHE A 25 30.22 -3.47 -11.27
N VAL A 26 30.60 -4.38 -10.39
CA VAL A 26 30.66 -4.13 -8.94
C VAL A 26 31.94 -3.37 -8.64
N PRO A 27 31.85 -2.15 -8.03
CA PRO A 27 33.03 -1.36 -7.68
C PRO A 27 33.96 -2.11 -6.74
N ASP A 28 35.22 -1.72 -6.75
CA ASP A 28 36.20 -2.27 -5.81
C ASP A 28 35.83 -1.85 -4.38
N GLY A 29 36.02 -2.75 -3.42
CA GLY A 29 35.58 -2.55 -2.04
C GLY A 29 34.07 -2.77 -1.79
N SER A 30 33.27 -2.98 -2.85
CA SER A 30 31.82 -3.21 -2.75
C SER A 30 31.45 -4.66 -3.05
N TYR A 31 30.23 -5.05 -2.66
CA TYR A 31 29.71 -6.38 -2.87
C TYR A 31 28.38 -6.36 -3.65
N LEU A 32 28.20 -7.30 -4.57
CA LEU A 32 26.92 -7.57 -5.19
C LEU A 32 25.98 -8.22 -4.17
N LEU A 33 24.81 -7.65 -3.96
CA LEU A 33 23.75 -8.27 -3.16
C LEU A 33 23.22 -9.51 -3.90
N ASP A 34 23.65 -10.68 -3.45
CA ASP A 34 23.30 -11.94 -4.11
C ASP A 34 21.99 -12.52 -3.64
N GLU A 35 21.73 -12.47 -2.34
CA GLU A 35 20.55 -13.08 -1.74
C GLU A 35 20.17 -12.36 -0.43
N VAL A 36 18.87 -12.21 -0.18
CA VAL A 36 18.31 -11.80 1.12
C VAL A 36 17.38 -12.90 1.59
N LYS A 37 17.59 -13.39 2.79
CA LYS A 37 16.75 -14.41 3.45
C LYS A 37 16.27 -13.93 4.80
N ILE A 38 14.97 -14.11 5.05
CA ILE A 38 14.36 -13.92 6.35
C ILE A 38 14.05 -15.30 6.91
N ARG A 39 14.41 -15.54 8.16
CA ARG A 39 14.12 -16.77 8.91
C ARG A 39 13.37 -16.39 10.17
N THR A 40 12.44 -17.22 10.59
CA THR A 40 11.64 -17.01 11.80
C THR A 40 11.53 -18.29 12.59
N ASP A 41 11.50 -18.19 13.91
CA ASP A 41 11.25 -19.26 14.84
C ASP A 41 9.76 -19.56 15.02
N GLN A 42 8.86 -18.68 14.53
CA GLN A 42 7.41 -18.81 14.65
C GLN A 42 6.73 -19.16 13.32
N LYS A 43 5.93 -20.24 13.35
CA LYS A 43 5.17 -20.71 12.18
C LYS A 43 4.12 -19.70 11.70
N ASN A 44 3.60 -18.88 12.60
CA ASN A 44 2.55 -17.90 12.32
C ASN A 44 3.11 -16.64 11.62
N ILE A 45 4.41 -16.41 11.67
CA ILE A 45 5.07 -15.32 10.97
C ILE A 45 5.62 -15.85 9.64
N ARG A 46 4.99 -15.45 8.54
CA ARG A 46 5.45 -15.87 7.21
C ARG A 46 6.61 -14.99 6.76
N PRO A 47 7.79 -15.56 6.41
CA PRO A 47 8.92 -14.77 5.90
C PRO A 47 8.57 -13.92 4.67
N SER A 48 7.61 -14.39 3.84
CA SER A 48 7.13 -13.66 2.66
C SER A 48 6.42 -12.35 3.02
N SER A 49 5.66 -12.29 4.12
CA SER A 49 4.99 -11.07 4.56
C SER A 49 5.96 -10.02 5.10
N LEU A 50 7.13 -10.43 5.59
CA LEU A 50 8.16 -9.53 6.07
C LEU A 50 9.04 -8.98 4.93
N ARG A 51 8.97 -9.57 3.73
CA ARG A 51 9.83 -9.18 2.61
C ARG A 51 9.58 -7.76 2.12
N MET A 52 8.38 -7.22 2.29
CA MET A 52 8.05 -5.84 1.94
C MET A 52 8.80 -4.80 2.78
N TYR A 53 9.33 -5.18 3.94
CA TYR A 53 10.12 -4.33 4.83
C TYR A 53 11.62 -4.36 4.54
N VAL A 54 12.03 -5.16 3.55
CA VAL A 54 13.41 -5.22 3.10
C VAL A 54 13.66 -4.09 2.09
N ARG A 55 14.56 -3.17 2.42
CA ARG A 55 14.88 -1.98 1.61
C ARG A 55 15.65 -2.32 0.33
N GLN A 56 16.54 -3.29 0.40
CA GLN A 56 17.33 -3.73 -0.76
C GLN A 56 16.95 -5.15 -1.18
N ASN A 57 16.39 -5.27 -2.38
CA ASN A 57 16.15 -6.57 -2.98
C ASN A 57 17.25 -6.92 -3.98
N PRO A 58 17.77 -8.16 -3.97
CA PRO A 58 18.75 -8.59 -4.96
C PRO A 58 18.15 -8.63 -6.36
N ASN A 59 18.98 -8.55 -7.40
CA ASN A 59 18.53 -8.72 -8.78
C ASN A 59 17.64 -9.97 -8.94
N ALA A 60 16.57 -9.83 -9.71
CA ALA A 60 15.58 -10.89 -9.92
C ALA A 60 16.21 -12.16 -10.53
N LYS A 61 15.71 -13.30 -10.11
CA LYS A 61 16.09 -14.62 -10.64
C LYS A 61 14.99 -15.17 -11.54
N TRP A 62 15.33 -15.56 -12.76
CA TRP A 62 14.42 -16.28 -13.63
C TRP A 62 14.32 -17.75 -13.19
N PHE A 63 13.10 -18.26 -13.00
CA PHE A 63 12.81 -19.56 -12.39
C PHE A 63 13.59 -19.84 -11.09
N SER A 64 13.85 -18.80 -10.26
CA SER A 64 14.62 -18.90 -9.01
C SER A 64 16.07 -19.36 -9.14
N LEU A 65 16.57 -19.55 -10.36
CA LEU A 65 17.88 -20.14 -10.63
C LEU A 65 18.90 -19.11 -11.13
N ILE A 66 18.60 -18.40 -12.21
CA ILE A 66 19.56 -17.57 -12.94
C ILE A 66 19.13 -16.11 -12.95
N LYS A 67 20.06 -15.18 -12.66
CA LYS A 67 19.86 -13.73 -12.76
C LYS A 67 20.05 -13.26 -14.21
N THR A 68 19.14 -13.64 -15.10
CA THR A 68 19.28 -13.41 -16.54
C THR A 68 19.47 -11.96 -16.92
N GLN A 69 18.68 -11.05 -16.35
CA GLN A 69 18.77 -9.61 -16.65
C GLN A 69 20.10 -9.01 -16.17
N LEU A 70 20.63 -9.47 -15.03
CA LEU A 70 21.96 -9.09 -14.57
C LEU A 70 23.07 -9.63 -15.51
N TYR A 71 22.91 -10.85 -16.04
CA TYR A 71 23.85 -11.38 -17.04
C TYR A 71 23.83 -10.56 -18.32
N VAL A 72 22.64 -10.22 -18.84
CA VAL A 72 22.47 -9.34 -20.00
C VAL A 72 23.18 -8.01 -19.81
N TYR A 73 22.99 -7.37 -18.63
CA TYR A 73 23.67 -6.15 -18.30
C TYR A 73 25.19 -6.32 -18.31
N ASN A 74 25.71 -7.40 -17.75
CA ASN A 74 27.17 -7.69 -17.68
C ASN A 74 27.79 -8.07 -19.03
N LEU A 75 27.01 -8.45 -20.05
CA LEU A 75 27.49 -8.60 -21.43
C LEU A 75 27.90 -7.27 -22.05
N SER A 76 27.35 -6.15 -21.56
CA SER A 76 27.74 -4.83 -22.06
C SER A 76 29.22 -4.54 -21.82
N GLY A 77 29.84 -3.78 -22.69
CA GLY A 77 31.19 -3.25 -22.53
C GLY A 77 31.25 -2.14 -21.47
N ARG A 78 32.46 -1.76 -21.04
CA ARG A 78 32.66 -0.64 -20.09
C ARG A 78 32.27 0.71 -20.70
N ASP A 79 32.50 0.90 -22.00
CA ASP A 79 32.14 2.11 -22.73
C ASP A 79 30.60 2.21 -22.89
N SER A 80 30.01 3.12 -22.12
CA SER A 80 28.57 3.35 -22.12
C SER A 80 28.06 4.15 -23.33
N THR A 81 28.94 4.70 -24.17
CA THR A 81 28.57 5.53 -25.30
C THR A 81 28.18 4.68 -26.52
N LYS A 82 28.73 3.49 -26.65
CA LYS A 82 28.46 2.57 -27.77
C LYS A 82 27.00 2.09 -27.78
N TRP A 83 26.36 2.14 -28.94
CA TRP A 83 24.96 1.77 -29.12
C TRP A 83 24.62 0.37 -28.56
N GLY A 84 25.41 -0.66 -28.87
CA GLY A 84 25.17 -2.01 -28.38
C GLY A 84 25.23 -2.14 -26.85
N ASN A 85 26.15 -1.37 -26.21
CA ASN A 85 26.26 -1.34 -24.75
C ASN A 85 25.07 -0.62 -24.10
N LYS A 86 24.60 0.48 -24.73
CA LYS A 86 23.38 1.18 -24.28
C LYS A 86 22.17 0.25 -24.33
N PHE A 87 22.01 -0.49 -25.42
CA PHE A 87 20.93 -1.44 -25.61
C PHE A 87 20.94 -2.55 -24.52
N LEU A 88 22.10 -3.21 -24.31
CA LEU A 88 22.24 -4.26 -23.32
C LEU A 88 21.99 -3.76 -21.88
N ARG A 89 22.42 -2.53 -21.56
CA ARG A 89 22.15 -1.92 -20.27
C ARG A 89 20.71 -1.51 -20.08
N ARG A 90 19.99 -1.19 -21.14
CA ARG A 90 18.57 -0.83 -21.10
C ARG A 90 17.65 -2.04 -20.87
N ILE A 91 17.99 -3.20 -21.46
CA ILE A 91 17.19 -4.42 -21.29
C ILE A 91 17.65 -5.29 -20.12
N GLY A 92 18.86 -5.06 -19.60
CA GLY A 92 19.41 -5.75 -18.45
C GLY A 92 19.24 -4.94 -17.17
N ASP A 93 19.38 -5.61 -16.02
CA ASP A 93 19.36 -4.97 -14.71
C ASP A 93 20.78 -4.68 -14.22
N ALA A 94 21.03 -3.46 -13.76
CA ALA A 94 22.27 -3.09 -13.11
C ALA A 94 22.49 -3.94 -11.83
N PRO A 95 23.76 -4.23 -11.45
CA PRO A 95 24.05 -4.94 -10.21
C PRO A 95 23.57 -4.15 -8.99
N VAL A 96 22.81 -4.80 -8.12
CA VAL A 96 22.44 -4.20 -6.84
C VAL A 96 23.62 -4.31 -5.89
N ILE A 97 24.19 -3.16 -5.54
CA ILE A 97 25.32 -3.05 -4.63
C ILE A 97 24.80 -3.07 -3.20
N TYR A 98 25.40 -3.92 -2.36
CA TYR A 98 25.04 -3.98 -0.94
C TYR A 98 25.35 -2.67 -0.24
N SER A 99 24.41 -2.18 0.54
CA SER A 99 24.55 -1.06 1.45
C SER A 99 24.29 -1.51 2.88
N GLU A 100 25.22 -1.23 3.78
CA GLU A 100 25.11 -1.53 5.20
C GLU A 100 23.95 -0.77 5.84
N ASP A 101 23.80 0.53 5.50
CA ASP A 101 22.73 1.40 6.03
C ASP A 101 21.34 0.89 5.65
N GLU A 102 21.15 0.48 4.39
CA GLU A 102 19.85 -0.07 3.93
C GLU A 102 19.57 -1.44 4.57
N ALA A 103 20.61 -2.23 4.85
CA ALA A 103 20.48 -3.49 5.54
C ALA A 103 20.10 -3.29 7.02
N GLN A 104 20.70 -2.29 7.69
CA GLN A 104 20.33 -1.90 9.04
C GLN A 104 18.89 -1.38 9.13
N ARG A 105 18.50 -0.49 8.23
CA ARG A 105 17.11 -0.01 8.15
C ARG A 105 16.12 -1.14 7.93
N SER A 106 16.49 -2.13 7.11
CA SER A 106 15.65 -3.32 6.91
C SER A 106 15.47 -4.13 8.20
N GLU A 107 16.55 -4.28 9.01
CA GLU A 107 16.52 -4.94 10.31
C GLU A 107 15.54 -4.23 11.27
N GLU A 108 15.61 -2.90 11.34
CA GLU A 108 14.73 -2.06 12.16
C GLU A 108 13.27 -2.14 11.69
N GLU A 109 13.02 -2.06 10.38
CA GLU A 109 11.66 -2.14 9.82
C GLU A 109 11.05 -3.54 10.02
N ILE A 110 11.82 -4.62 9.86
CA ILE A 110 11.35 -5.98 10.15
C ILE A 110 11.03 -6.12 11.64
N THR A 111 11.86 -5.56 12.53
CA THR A 111 11.62 -5.58 13.98
C THR A 111 10.31 -4.88 14.31
N LYS A 112 10.10 -3.67 13.80
CA LYS A 112 8.82 -2.92 13.97
C LYS A 112 7.62 -3.70 13.43
N ALA A 113 7.77 -4.33 12.26
CA ALA A 113 6.71 -5.13 11.67
C ALA A 113 6.30 -6.31 12.56
N VAL A 114 7.26 -7.00 13.16
CA VAL A 114 7.00 -8.14 14.06
C VAL A 114 6.41 -7.66 15.39
N HIS A 115 6.84 -6.52 15.92
CA HIS A 115 6.20 -5.87 17.06
C HIS A 115 4.74 -5.53 16.77
N ASN A 116 4.45 -4.96 15.59
CA ASN A 116 3.07 -4.64 15.17
C ASN A 116 2.17 -5.89 15.05
N MET A 117 2.76 -7.07 14.84
CA MET A 117 2.04 -8.36 14.87
C MET A 117 1.83 -8.91 16.29
N GLY A 118 2.16 -8.11 17.34
CA GLY A 118 1.96 -8.46 18.75
C GLY A 118 3.13 -9.15 19.44
N TYR A 119 4.24 -9.35 18.77
CA TYR A 119 5.44 -9.96 19.36
C TYR A 119 6.39 -8.88 19.91
N MET A 120 5.98 -8.21 20.99
CA MET A 120 6.68 -7.03 21.53
C MET A 120 8.11 -7.30 22.02
N ALA A 121 8.44 -8.55 22.36
CA ALA A 121 9.79 -8.97 22.77
C ALA A 121 10.63 -9.48 21.58
N ALA A 122 10.13 -9.36 20.36
CA ALA A 122 10.83 -9.84 19.18
C ALA A 122 12.14 -9.10 18.95
N THR A 123 13.14 -9.84 18.52
CA THR A 123 14.43 -9.32 18.08
C THR A 123 14.76 -9.85 16.70
N VAL A 124 15.38 -9.02 15.89
CA VAL A 124 15.92 -9.42 14.59
C VAL A 124 17.42 -9.28 14.64
N LYS A 125 18.14 -10.32 14.23
CA LYS A 125 19.60 -10.30 14.13
C LYS A 125 20.00 -10.45 12.67
N ARG A 126 20.76 -9.47 12.19
CA ARG A 126 21.29 -9.51 10.84
C ARG A 126 22.64 -10.24 10.83
N SER A 127 22.83 -11.11 9.85
CA SER A 127 24.10 -11.74 9.57
C SER A 127 24.40 -11.76 8.08
N THR A 128 25.66 -11.70 7.71
CA THR A 128 26.10 -11.67 6.32
C THR A 128 27.09 -12.78 6.02
N LYS A 129 27.04 -13.29 4.78
CA LYS A 129 28.05 -14.23 4.27
C LYS A 129 28.61 -13.70 2.94
N VAL A 130 29.91 -13.41 2.96
CA VAL A 130 30.65 -12.94 1.79
C VAL A 130 31.33 -14.13 1.10
N LYS A 131 31.17 -14.20 -0.22
CA LYS A 131 31.91 -15.13 -1.07
C LYS A 131 32.37 -14.39 -2.31
N LYS A 132 33.70 -14.18 -2.46
CA LYS A 132 34.29 -13.31 -3.50
C LYS A 132 33.64 -11.90 -3.43
N LYS A 133 33.20 -11.33 -4.58
CA LYS A 133 32.50 -10.03 -4.64
C LYS A 133 30.96 -10.14 -4.45
N LYS A 134 30.44 -11.19 -3.78
CA LYS A 134 29.02 -11.40 -3.53
C LYS A 134 28.74 -11.49 -2.04
N ILE A 135 27.62 -10.89 -1.60
CA ILE A 135 27.16 -10.93 -0.21
C ILE A 135 25.75 -11.48 -0.14
N LYS A 136 25.50 -12.35 0.83
CA LYS A 136 24.17 -12.81 1.23
C LYS A 136 23.83 -12.24 2.58
N VAL A 137 22.62 -11.73 2.73
CA VAL A 137 22.11 -11.15 3.97
C VAL A 137 21.04 -12.06 4.55
N TYR A 138 21.14 -12.32 5.85
CA TYR A 138 20.15 -13.10 6.59
C TYR A 138 19.59 -12.23 7.71
N TYR A 139 18.27 -12.23 7.86
CA TYR A 139 17.55 -11.62 8.99
C TYR A 139 16.93 -12.76 9.78
N ASP A 140 17.47 -13.04 10.95
CA ASP A 140 17.02 -14.11 11.85
C ASP A 140 16.10 -13.48 12.90
N VAL A 141 14.79 -13.76 12.78
CA VAL A 141 13.75 -13.23 13.65
C VAL A 141 13.51 -14.21 14.81
N THR A 142 13.70 -13.74 16.03
CA THR A 142 13.33 -14.43 17.27
C THR A 142 12.15 -13.67 17.86
N ALA A 143 10.95 -14.22 17.70
CA ALA A 143 9.71 -13.49 17.99
C ALA A 143 9.26 -13.59 19.44
N GLY A 144 9.49 -14.70 20.11
CA GLY A 144 8.98 -14.95 21.47
C GLY A 144 7.49 -15.23 21.49
N LYS A 145 6.81 -14.86 22.59
CA LYS A 145 5.35 -15.05 22.75
C LYS A 145 4.59 -13.81 22.30
N PRO A 146 3.50 -13.97 21.53
CA PRO A 146 2.65 -12.85 21.15
C PRO A 146 1.75 -12.41 22.31
N TYR A 147 1.37 -11.14 22.30
CA TYR A 147 0.29 -10.65 23.17
C TYR A 147 -1.07 -11.04 22.57
N VAL A 148 -2.04 -11.33 23.44
CA VAL A 148 -3.40 -11.77 23.11
C VAL A 148 -4.41 -10.78 23.69
N VAL A 149 -5.39 -10.38 22.91
CA VAL A 149 -6.49 -9.52 23.36
C VAL A 149 -7.40 -10.30 24.29
N GLN A 150 -7.41 -9.93 25.57
CA GLN A 150 -8.23 -10.59 26.60
C GLN A 150 -9.63 -10.03 26.66
N SER A 151 -9.77 -8.70 26.58
CA SER A 151 -11.06 -8.02 26.61
C SER A 151 -11.08 -6.84 25.63
N ILE A 152 -12.28 -6.48 25.14
CA ILE A 152 -12.48 -5.33 24.25
C ILE A 152 -13.57 -4.43 24.84
N LYS A 153 -13.21 -3.18 25.13
CA LYS A 153 -14.13 -2.13 25.57
C LYS A 153 -14.32 -1.10 24.46
N TYR A 154 -15.52 -0.53 24.41
CA TYR A 154 -15.89 0.50 23.43
C TYR A 154 -16.27 1.77 24.17
N ASP A 155 -15.52 2.83 23.93
CA ASP A 155 -15.74 4.17 24.50
C ASP A 155 -16.21 5.10 23.37
N ILE A 156 -17.53 5.16 23.18
CA ILE A 156 -18.19 5.86 22.07
C ILE A 156 -19.24 6.80 22.64
N TYR A 157 -18.91 8.09 22.70
CA TYR A 157 -19.79 9.12 23.27
C TYR A 157 -21.03 9.44 22.45
N ASP A 158 -21.01 9.23 21.11
CA ASP A 158 -22.15 9.48 20.25
C ASP A 158 -23.09 8.27 20.23
N PRO A 159 -24.32 8.37 20.80
CA PRO A 159 -25.23 7.23 20.92
C PRO A 159 -25.72 6.72 19.56
N LYS A 160 -25.83 7.58 18.54
CA LYS A 160 -26.24 7.18 17.18
C LYS A 160 -25.16 6.35 16.52
N ILE A 161 -23.89 6.77 16.65
CA ILE A 161 -22.76 6.01 16.16
C ILE A 161 -22.62 4.71 16.93
N ALA A 162 -22.74 4.73 18.26
CA ALA A 162 -22.68 3.52 19.08
C ALA A 162 -23.74 2.48 18.64
N ALA A 163 -24.97 2.90 18.42
CA ALA A 163 -26.04 2.03 17.93
C ALA A 163 -25.73 1.45 16.54
N LEU A 164 -25.22 2.28 15.62
CA LEU A 164 -24.86 1.88 14.26
C LEU A 164 -23.72 0.83 14.26
N LEU A 165 -22.72 1.02 15.11
CA LEU A 165 -21.59 0.11 15.22
C LEU A 165 -21.97 -1.18 15.96
N LYS A 166 -22.89 -1.11 16.93
CA LYS A 166 -23.46 -2.30 17.58
C LYS A 166 -24.19 -3.19 16.60
N GLN A 167 -24.97 -2.63 15.67
CA GLN A 167 -25.61 -3.38 14.59
C GLN A 167 -24.60 -4.04 13.64
N ASP A 168 -23.41 -3.47 13.50
CA ASP A 168 -22.34 -3.97 12.62
C ASP A 168 -21.31 -4.85 13.38
N SER A 169 -21.54 -5.16 14.64
CA SER A 169 -20.59 -5.87 15.52
C SER A 169 -20.13 -7.22 14.99
N ALA A 170 -21.01 -7.95 14.28
CA ALA A 170 -20.67 -9.22 13.63
C ALA A 170 -19.55 -9.08 12.56
N ARG A 171 -19.37 -7.89 12.01
CA ARG A 171 -18.33 -7.58 11.01
C ARG A 171 -17.05 -7.01 11.63
N SER A 172 -17.01 -6.83 12.96
CA SER A 172 -15.80 -6.37 13.63
C SER A 172 -14.65 -7.33 13.40
N LEU A 173 -13.49 -6.77 13.09
CA LEU A 173 -12.26 -7.53 12.97
C LEU A 173 -11.63 -7.82 14.33
N LEU A 174 -12.07 -7.07 15.36
CA LEU A 174 -11.59 -7.23 16.73
C LEU A 174 -12.36 -8.35 17.42
N LYS A 175 -11.63 -9.29 17.99
CA LYS A 175 -12.19 -10.45 18.74
C LYS A 175 -11.33 -10.73 19.96
N GLU A 176 -11.96 -11.08 21.06
CA GLU A 176 -11.26 -11.64 22.21
C GLU A 176 -10.56 -12.96 21.82
N GLY A 177 -9.37 -13.19 22.34
CA GLY A 177 -8.53 -14.32 21.98
C GLY A 177 -7.67 -14.14 20.72
N MET A 178 -7.84 -13.05 19.96
CA MET A 178 -6.97 -12.76 18.82
C MET A 178 -5.59 -12.27 19.27
N TYR A 179 -4.57 -12.42 18.43
CA TYR A 179 -3.29 -11.75 18.67
C TYR A 179 -3.47 -10.23 18.55
N PHE A 180 -2.78 -9.51 19.43
CA PHE A 180 -2.73 -8.05 19.36
C PHE A 180 -1.95 -7.65 18.09
N ASP A 181 -2.66 -7.32 17.02
CA ASP A 181 -2.06 -6.93 15.73
C ASP A 181 -2.51 -5.53 15.34
N VAL A 182 -1.57 -4.60 15.30
CA VAL A 182 -1.81 -3.19 14.95
C VAL A 182 -2.39 -3.06 13.53
N ASN A 183 -2.04 -3.96 12.61
CA ASN A 183 -2.60 -3.94 11.26
C ASN A 183 -4.09 -4.31 11.27
N VAL A 184 -4.51 -5.22 12.15
CA VAL A 184 -5.93 -5.57 12.34
C VAL A 184 -6.68 -4.39 12.97
N LEU A 185 -6.07 -3.69 13.94
CA LEU A 185 -6.65 -2.48 14.52
C LEU A 185 -6.86 -1.39 13.44
N ASP A 186 -5.86 -1.14 12.60
CA ASP A 186 -6.00 -0.15 11.52
C ASP A 186 -7.02 -0.56 10.45
N ALA A 187 -7.09 -1.85 10.12
CA ALA A 187 -8.11 -2.40 9.22
C ALA A 187 -9.53 -2.23 9.79
N ASP A 188 -9.70 -2.41 11.10
CA ASP A 188 -10.99 -2.19 11.77
C ASP A 188 -11.35 -0.69 11.83
N ARG A 189 -10.38 0.21 12.06
CA ARG A 189 -10.57 1.66 11.92
C ARG A 189 -11.10 2.01 10.53
N GLN A 190 -10.49 1.45 9.49
CA GLN A 190 -10.92 1.70 8.11
C GLN A 190 -12.33 1.15 7.84
N ARG A 191 -12.66 -0.04 8.37
CA ARG A 191 -14.00 -0.64 8.30
C ARG A 191 -15.04 0.29 8.91
N ILE A 192 -14.79 0.78 10.13
CA ILE A 192 -15.69 1.70 10.85
C ILE A 192 -15.82 3.01 10.06
N THR A 193 -14.71 3.59 9.62
CA THR A 193 -14.72 4.82 8.81
C THR A 193 -15.59 4.66 7.57
N ASN A 194 -15.41 3.59 6.81
CA ASN A 194 -16.23 3.30 5.63
C ASN A 194 -17.71 3.10 5.98
N LYS A 195 -18.00 2.46 7.13
CA LYS A 195 -19.39 2.30 7.60
C LYS A 195 -20.03 3.64 7.88
N LEU A 196 -19.34 4.54 8.56
CA LEU A 196 -19.85 5.88 8.92
C LEU A 196 -20.00 6.78 7.70
N LEU A 197 -19.03 6.80 6.78
CA LEU A 197 -19.10 7.55 5.53
C LEU A 197 -20.29 7.10 4.65
N ARG A 198 -20.64 5.81 4.66
CA ARG A 198 -21.82 5.28 3.96
C ARG A 198 -23.17 5.59 4.66
N ASN A 199 -23.11 6.10 5.88
CA ASN A 199 -24.28 6.45 6.68
C ASN A 199 -24.36 7.95 6.98
N GLY A 200 -23.88 8.78 6.07
CA GLY A 200 -24.05 10.23 6.12
C GLY A 200 -22.98 11.02 6.85
N TYR A 201 -22.02 10.39 7.49
CA TYR A 201 -21.01 11.10 8.29
C TYR A 201 -19.85 11.59 7.40
N TYR A 202 -20.13 12.45 6.42
CA TYR A 202 -19.19 12.95 5.39
C TYR A 202 -17.85 13.46 5.94
N LYS A 203 -17.85 14.15 7.09
CA LYS A 203 -16.62 14.71 7.70
C LYS A 203 -15.89 13.73 8.62
N PHE A 204 -16.34 12.48 8.69
CA PHE A 204 -15.68 11.47 9.49
C PHE A 204 -14.42 10.95 8.82
N ASN A 205 -13.36 10.75 9.58
CA ASN A 205 -12.12 10.11 9.12
C ASN A 205 -11.60 9.13 10.17
N LYS A 206 -10.62 8.31 9.82
CA LYS A 206 -10.09 7.28 10.70
C LYS A 206 -9.34 7.81 11.93
N ASP A 207 -8.91 9.07 11.92
CA ASP A 207 -8.14 9.66 13.03
C ASP A 207 -9.00 9.94 14.26
N TYR A 208 -10.33 9.92 14.11
CA TYR A 208 -11.27 9.96 15.25
C TYR A 208 -11.33 8.62 16.01
N ILE A 209 -10.72 7.54 15.50
CA ILE A 209 -10.71 6.24 16.15
C ILE A 209 -9.32 5.97 16.70
N GLY A 210 -9.22 5.88 18.02
CA GLY A 210 -8.02 5.50 18.74
C GLY A 210 -8.17 4.18 19.47
N TYR A 211 -7.04 3.61 19.88
CA TYR A 211 -7.01 2.42 20.75
C TYR A 211 -6.07 2.68 21.92
N THR A 212 -6.49 2.26 23.10
CA THR A 212 -5.61 2.10 24.26
C THR A 212 -5.46 0.61 24.53
N ALA A 213 -4.23 0.17 24.72
CA ALA A 213 -3.90 -1.21 24.97
C ALA A 213 -3.16 -1.29 26.31
N ASP A 214 -3.85 -1.82 27.33
CA ASP A 214 -3.29 -2.00 28.66
C ASP A 214 -2.81 -3.43 28.85
N THR A 215 -1.51 -3.59 29.09
CA THR A 215 -0.93 -4.91 29.33
C THR A 215 -1.23 -5.39 30.75
N VAL A 216 -1.80 -6.58 30.87
CA VAL A 216 -2.02 -7.21 32.16
C VAL A 216 -0.69 -7.71 32.72
N ARG A 217 -0.32 -7.17 33.90
CA ARG A 217 0.99 -7.40 34.53
C ARG A 217 1.33 -8.90 34.63
N ASN A 218 2.56 -9.25 34.27
CA ASN A 218 3.09 -10.63 34.27
C ASN A 218 2.34 -11.63 33.37
N THR A 219 1.60 -11.13 32.38
CA THR A 219 0.91 -11.97 31.39
C THR A 219 1.24 -11.48 29.96
N TYR A 220 0.85 -12.25 28.97
CA TYR A 220 0.86 -11.84 27.56
C TYR A 220 -0.54 -11.44 27.09
N ASN A 221 -1.36 -10.90 28.01
CA ASN A 221 -2.72 -10.45 27.73
C ASN A 221 -2.79 -8.92 27.67
N VAL A 222 -3.72 -8.43 26.85
CA VAL A 222 -3.99 -7.01 26.62
C VAL A 222 -5.48 -6.76 26.78
N ASP A 223 -5.83 -5.77 27.59
CA ASP A 223 -7.16 -5.16 27.62
C ASP A 223 -7.19 -4.02 26.60
N LEU A 224 -8.03 -4.15 25.58
CA LEU A 224 -8.12 -3.21 24.49
C LEU A 224 -9.33 -2.30 24.67
N THR A 225 -9.14 -0.97 24.64
CA THR A 225 -10.22 -0.01 24.62
C THR A 225 -10.21 0.74 23.29
N GLN A 226 -11.30 0.66 22.55
CA GLN A 226 -11.52 1.46 21.35
C GLN A 226 -12.20 2.76 21.70
N HIS A 227 -11.57 3.88 21.39
CA HIS A 227 -12.10 5.23 21.60
C HIS A 227 -12.59 5.79 20.26
N LEU A 228 -13.79 6.36 20.25
CA LEU A 228 -14.27 7.18 19.14
C LEU A 228 -14.43 8.63 19.62
N GLN A 229 -13.51 9.47 19.18
CA GLN A 229 -13.43 10.87 19.56
C GLN A 229 -14.59 11.67 18.96
N MET A 230 -15.02 12.71 19.68
CA MET A 230 -16.00 13.67 19.17
C MET A 230 -15.38 14.57 18.10
N TYR A 231 -16.22 15.12 17.25
CA TYR A 231 -15.81 16.06 16.20
C TYR A 231 -15.27 17.37 16.79
N LYS A 232 -14.12 17.79 16.28
CA LYS A 232 -13.57 19.15 16.45
C LYS A 232 -13.20 19.70 15.10
N ALA A 233 -13.59 20.94 14.77
CA ALA A 233 -13.20 21.57 13.52
C ALA A 233 -11.74 22.05 13.59
N HIS A 234 -11.36 22.61 14.76
CA HIS A 234 -10.00 23.02 15.09
C HIS A 234 -9.60 22.50 16.46
N ALA A 235 -8.31 22.44 16.76
CA ALA A 235 -7.79 21.89 18.02
C ALA A 235 -8.38 22.56 19.26
N ASN A 236 -8.65 23.87 19.20
CA ASN A 236 -9.17 24.69 20.31
C ASN A 236 -10.71 24.73 20.39
N ASP A 237 -11.42 24.10 19.44
CA ASP A 237 -12.88 24.09 19.44
C ASP A 237 -13.44 23.15 20.50
N SER A 238 -14.66 23.49 20.99
CA SER A 238 -15.42 22.55 21.81
C SER A 238 -15.79 21.28 21.03
N ALA A 239 -15.64 20.15 21.68
CA ALA A 239 -16.02 18.87 21.11
C ALA A 239 -17.55 18.77 20.93
N ARG A 240 -18.01 18.25 19.81
CA ARG A 240 -19.44 18.07 19.49
C ARG A 240 -19.67 16.73 18.77
N ALA A 241 -20.92 16.27 18.77
CA ALA A 241 -21.31 15.05 18.06
C ALA A 241 -21.05 15.18 16.55
N HIS A 242 -20.70 14.08 15.91
CA HIS A 242 -20.61 14.01 14.46
C HIS A 242 -21.97 14.21 13.81
N ARG A 243 -22.02 14.98 12.72
CA ARG A 243 -23.26 15.27 11.99
C ARG A 243 -23.38 14.42 10.76
N GLN A 244 -24.61 14.02 10.44
CA GLN A 244 -24.95 13.46 9.15
C GLN A 244 -25.19 14.58 8.13
N TYR A 245 -24.87 14.33 6.88
CA TYR A 245 -25.01 15.26 5.75
C TYR A 245 -25.90 14.66 4.68
N TRP A 246 -26.68 15.52 4.03
CA TRP A 246 -27.53 15.19 2.90
C TRP A 246 -27.08 15.94 1.66
N ILE A 247 -27.31 15.35 0.49
CA ILE A 247 -27.02 15.97 -0.80
C ILE A 247 -28.03 17.12 -1.00
N ASN A 248 -27.55 18.35 -1.09
CA ASN A 248 -28.42 19.51 -1.29
C ASN A 248 -28.75 19.70 -2.77
N LYS A 249 -27.75 20.01 -3.60
CA LYS A 249 -27.90 20.27 -5.04
C LYS A 249 -26.84 19.51 -5.83
N ILE A 250 -27.21 19.13 -7.04
CA ILE A 250 -26.31 18.47 -7.99
C ILE A 250 -26.29 19.32 -9.25
N ASN A 251 -25.12 19.78 -9.63
CA ASN A 251 -24.86 20.51 -10.85
C ASN A 251 -23.82 19.74 -11.68
N PHE A 252 -24.04 19.66 -12.99
CA PHE A 252 -23.06 19.11 -13.91
C PHE A 252 -22.31 20.26 -14.61
N ILE A 253 -21.00 20.16 -14.69
CA ILE A 253 -20.13 21.07 -15.45
C ILE A 253 -19.30 20.20 -16.38
N THR A 254 -19.50 20.29 -17.70
CA THR A 254 -18.94 19.34 -18.67
C THR A 254 -17.56 19.70 -19.18
N ASP A 255 -17.21 21.00 -19.17
CA ASP A 255 -15.98 21.52 -19.77
C ASP A 255 -15.01 22.04 -18.67
N TYR A 256 -14.89 21.30 -17.57
CA TYR A 256 -14.04 21.69 -16.45
C TYR A 256 -12.60 21.24 -16.68
N ASP A 257 -11.69 22.20 -16.92
CA ASP A 257 -10.25 21.93 -17.00
C ASP A 257 -9.59 22.12 -15.62
N VAL A 258 -9.17 21.02 -15.02
CA VAL A 258 -8.52 20.99 -13.70
C VAL A 258 -7.19 21.75 -13.71
N LEU A 259 -6.49 21.81 -14.85
CA LEU A 259 -5.19 22.48 -14.96
C LEU A 259 -5.33 24.01 -15.03
N GLN A 260 -6.44 24.52 -15.56
CA GLN A 260 -6.73 25.96 -15.60
C GLN A 260 -7.41 26.48 -14.33
N SER A 261 -7.96 25.59 -13.49
CA SER A 261 -8.71 25.94 -12.27
C SER A 261 -7.86 26.24 -11.05
N SER A 262 -6.54 26.32 -11.15
CA SER A 262 -5.64 26.71 -10.04
C SER A 262 -5.84 28.16 -9.55
N ALA A 263 -6.55 28.99 -10.32
CA ALA A 263 -7.13 30.24 -9.85
C ALA A 263 -8.66 30.02 -9.73
N MET A 264 -9.20 30.15 -8.57
CA MET A 264 -10.61 29.98 -8.17
C MET A 264 -11.57 30.98 -8.84
N SER A 265 -11.22 31.54 -9.99
CA SER A 265 -11.97 32.54 -10.73
C SER A 265 -12.29 32.00 -12.14
N SER A 266 -13.59 31.81 -12.34
CA SER A 266 -14.29 31.62 -13.60
C SER A 266 -14.02 30.32 -14.36
N VAL A 267 -14.82 29.29 -14.04
CA VAL A 267 -15.19 28.33 -15.10
C VAL A 267 -15.91 29.17 -16.15
N ASP A 268 -15.36 29.28 -17.37
CA ASP A 268 -16.01 29.92 -18.51
C ASP A 268 -17.24 29.12 -18.90
N ILE A 269 -18.39 29.39 -18.26
CA ILE A 269 -19.67 28.81 -18.56
C ILE A 269 -20.46 29.84 -19.35
N ASN A 270 -20.79 29.51 -20.60
CA ASN A 270 -21.52 30.40 -21.48
C ASN A 270 -22.99 29.99 -21.64
N ASP A 271 -23.33 28.72 -21.38
CA ASP A 271 -24.68 28.19 -21.60
C ASP A 271 -25.05 27.10 -20.61
N SER A 272 -26.33 26.81 -20.51
CA SER A 272 -26.85 25.73 -19.64
C SER A 272 -28.13 25.10 -20.21
N VAL A 273 -28.33 23.83 -19.87
CA VAL A 273 -29.55 23.09 -20.16
C VAL A 273 -30.04 22.38 -18.91
N HIS A 274 -31.34 22.26 -18.76
CA HIS A 274 -31.96 21.48 -17.67
C HIS A 274 -32.43 20.14 -18.19
N TYR A 275 -32.06 19.05 -17.51
CA TYR A 275 -32.51 17.71 -17.84
C TYR A 275 -32.81 16.91 -16.56
N LYS A 276 -34.04 16.38 -16.46
CA LYS A 276 -34.52 15.64 -15.27
C LYS A 276 -34.36 16.39 -13.95
N GLY A 277 -34.50 17.73 -13.96
CA GLY A 277 -34.33 18.57 -12.78
C GLY A 277 -32.87 18.92 -12.42
N TYR A 278 -31.90 18.47 -13.19
CA TYR A 278 -30.48 18.80 -12.99
C TYR A 278 -30.02 19.87 -13.97
N PRO A 279 -29.38 20.96 -13.51
CA PRO A 279 -28.72 21.92 -14.39
C PRO A 279 -27.41 21.35 -14.89
N ILE A 280 -27.14 21.51 -16.18
CA ILE A 280 -25.94 21.09 -16.88
C ILE A 280 -25.34 22.31 -17.52
N TYR A 281 -24.15 22.70 -17.09
CA TYR A 281 -23.42 23.88 -17.54
C TYR A 281 -22.30 23.45 -18.50
N TYR A 282 -22.13 24.20 -19.60
CA TYR A 282 -21.10 23.96 -20.61
C TYR A 282 -20.59 25.25 -21.19
N LYS A 283 -19.44 25.24 -21.89
CA LYS A 283 -18.81 26.43 -22.48
C LYS A 283 -19.43 26.76 -23.83
N ASP A 284 -19.17 25.98 -24.86
CA ASP A 284 -19.56 26.28 -26.24
C ASP A 284 -20.55 25.27 -26.78
N LYS A 285 -20.33 23.97 -26.53
CA LYS A 285 -21.16 22.86 -27.01
C LYS A 285 -21.24 21.74 -26.01
N LEU A 286 -22.43 21.27 -25.80
CA LEU A 286 -22.65 20.09 -24.96
C LEU A 286 -22.25 18.82 -25.71
N TYR A 287 -21.06 18.28 -25.42
CA TYR A 287 -20.51 17.07 -26.05
C TYR A 287 -21.15 15.78 -25.52
N LEU A 288 -21.49 15.76 -24.24
CA LEU A 288 -22.13 14.60 -23.61
C LEU A 288 -23.65 14.75 -23.62
N ARG A 289 -24.36 13.71 -24.02
CA ARG A 289 -25.82 13.69 -23.94
C ARG A 289 -26.27 13.81 -22.48
N PRO A 290 -27.24 14.67 -22.12
CA PRO A 290 -27.75 14.83 -20.75
C PRO A 290 -28.14 13.52 -20.06
N LYS A 291 -28.70 12.58 -20.83
CA LYS A 291 -29.04 11.24 -20.35
C LYS A 291 -27.83 10.48 -19.82
N VAL A 292 -26.68 10.59 -20.46
CA VAL A 292 -25.45 9.90 -20.03
C VAL A 292 -24.99 10.40 -18.65
N LEU A 293 -25.10 11.72 -18.41
CA LEU A 293 -24.77 12.30 -17.12
C LEU A 293 -25.70 11.78 -16.01
N THR A 294 -27.02 11.81 -16.24
CA THR A 294 -27.99 11.40 -15.23
C THR A 294 -28.01 9.88 -14.98
N ASP A 295 -27.79 9.06 -16.02
CA ASP A 295 -27.81 7.60 -15.88
C ASP A 295 -26.57 7.06 -15.13
N ASN A 296 -25.48 7.83 -15.07
CA ASN A 296 -24.27 7.49 -14.32
C ASN A 296 -24.25 8.06 -12.89
N LEU A 297 -25.25 8.85 -12.50
CA LEU A 297 -25.41 9.37 -11.16
C LEU A 297 -26.04 8.30 -10.24
N ARG A 298 -25.49 8.10 -9.05
CA ARG A 298 -25.94 7.09 -8.09
C ARG A 298 -26.64 7.64 -6.87
N PHE A 299 -26.86 8.96 -6.82
CA PHE A 299 -27.53 9.66 -5.73
C PHE A 299 -28.36 10.83 -6.28
N ALA A 300 -29.30 11.30 -5.51
CA ALA A 300 -30.17 12.43 -5.84
C ALA A 300 -30.08 13.55 -4.79
N SER A 301 -30.63 14.73 -5.13
CA SER A 301 -30.83 15.79 -4.13
C SER A 301 -31.80 15.33 -3.07
N GLY A 302 -31.46 15.56 -1.79
CA GLY A 302 -32.23 15.06 -0.64
C GLY A 302 -31.77 13.72 -0.09
N ASP A 303 -30.94 12.97 -0.81
CA ASP A 303 -30.41 11.71 -0.31
C ASP A 303 -29.42 11.93 0.84
N LEU A 304 -29.40 10.99 1.77
CA LEU A 304 -28.33 10.91 2.77
C LEU A 304 -27.00 10.63 2.07
N TYR A 305 -25.97 11.40 2.43
CA TYR A 305 -24.61 11.18 1.87
C TYR A 305 -24.18 9.73 2.03
N ASN A 306 -23.69 9.15 0.96
CA ASN A 306 -23.15 7.80 0.94
C ASN A 306 -21.87 7.77 0.08
N GLU A 307 -20.73 7.60 0.73
CA GLU A 307 -19.43 7.58 0.07
C GLU A 307 -19.33 6.55 -1.06
N ARG A 308 -19.96 5.39 -0.90
CA ARG A 308 -19.95 4.34 -1.93
C ARG A 308 -20.62 4.81 -3.23
N ASP A 309 -21.76 5.49 -3.11
CA ASP A 309 -22.54 5.96 -4.27
C ASP A 309 -21.80 7.11 -4.97
N VAL A 310 -21.13 7.98 -4.18
CA VAL A 310 -20.26 9.03 -4.70
C VAL A 310 -19.10 8.43 -5.47
N GLN A 311 -18.36 7.47 -4.90
CA GLN A 311 -17.21 6.81 -5.55
C GLN A 311 -17.62 6.04 -6.81
N GLN A 312 -18.80 5.39 -6.79
CA GLN A 312 -19.33 4.71 -7.97
C GLN A 312 -19.68 5.71 -9.08
N THR A 313 -20.23 6.86 -8.72
CA THR A 313 -20.54 7.95 -9.66
C THR A 313 -19.25 8.46 -10.31
N TYR A 314 -18.20 8.79 -9.52
CA TYR A 314 -16.90 9.21 -10.04
C TYR A 314 -16.28 8.14 -10.95
N SER A 315 -16.34 6.87 -10.54
CA SER A 315 -15.80 5.77 -11.35
C SER A 315 -16.57 5.59 -12.67
N SER A 316 -17.88 5.90 -12.68
CA SER A 316 -18.68 5.86 -13.91
C SER A 316 -18.31 7.01 -14.85
N PHE A 317 -18.13 8.21 -14.33
CA PHE A 317 -17.70 9.37 -15.14
C PHE A 317 -16.26 9.21 -15.65
N GLY A 318 -15.33 8.68 -14.85
CA GLY A 318 -13.97 8.41 -15.29
C GLY A 318 -13.84 7.42 -16.47
N ARG A 319 -14.91 6.70 -16.80
CA ARG A 319 -14.97 5.81 -17.98
C ARG A 319 -15.55 6.49 -19.21
N LEU A 320 -16.04 7.73 -19.08
CA LEU A 320 -16.62 8.51 -20.19
C LEU A 320 -15.57 9.46 -20.81
N SER A 321 -14.42 9.63 -20.15
CA SER A 321 -13.29 10.48 -20.58
C SER A 321 -12.34 9.72 -21.52
#